data_74222093c199c3481f3fed5bcbf8f740
#
_entry.id   74222093c199c3481f3fed5bcbf8f740
#
_cell.length_a   1.000
_cell.length_b   1.000
_cell.length_c   1.000
_cell.angle_alpha   90.00
_cell.angle_beta   90.00
_cell.angle_gamma   90.00
#
_symmetry.space_group_name_H-M   'P 1'
#
loop_
_entity.id
_entity.type
_entity.pdbx_description
1 polymer ?
#
loop_
_entity_poly.entity_id
_entity_poly.type
_entity_poly.pdbx_seq_one_letter_code
_entity_poly.pdbx_strand_id
1 'polypeptide(L)'
;LKKVRRNLKAKVKPNLVDKAFSYFAPVKAARRMRSRMAMEVFNSYTGASKSRRSTKEWNPRGNDADSDLLPDLPTLRDRSRDLVRNNPLAAGAIKTKVTSVVGTGLRLQSRIDRDVLNLTDEQADEWEAKTEREWRLFWDSKDTDIARTLNGVDRSKQAYQQAKENGDVFILLPRVTRLGCPYDLKLQIIEADRVTNNNSAADTDTLSGGIQKDQYGAPEKYFILQNHPGSITPNMKWDGIKAFGENTGLRNIIHLFNPTRPGQSRGVPDLAAVIEPLKQLGRYSEAEVDAAVISAFFTVFIETENGQGTFDFSNIGDETGAKSTDKDVKLGPGMMVDLAAGEKVHDSNPGRPNT
;
A
#
# COMPACT_ATOMS: atom_id res chain seq x y z
N LEU A 1 12.90 -35.45 29.99
CA LEU A 1 13.29 -36.21 28.80
C LEU A 1 12.24 -37.23 28.31
N LYS A 2 11.38 -37.82 29.19
CA LYS A 2 10.30 -38.75 28.78
C LYS A 2 9.09 -38.10 28.09
N LYS A 3 8.82 -36.81 28.29
CA LYS A 3 7.66 -36.11 27.70
C LYS A 3 7.91 -35.64 26.25
N VAL A 4 9.14 -35.42 25.84
CA VAL A 4 9.53 -34.99 24.48
C VAL A 4 9.46 -36.14 23.45
N ARG A 5 9.56 -37.40 23.89
CA ARG A 5 9.52 -38.56 22.98
C ARG A 5 8.13 -38.91 22.42
N ARG A 6 7.06 -38.32 22.90
CA ARG A 6 5.69 -38.72 22.50
C ARG A 6 5.14 -38.05 21.24
N ASN A 7 5.78 -36.97 20.71
CA ASN A 7 5.25 -36.21 19.58
C ASN A 7 6.04 -36.34 18.26
N LEU A 8 7.06 -37.17 18.19
CA LEU A 8 7.82 -37.41 16.96
C LEU A 8 7.35 -38.71 16.27
N LYS A 9 6.06 -38.80 15.96
CA LYS A 9 5.60 -39.77 14.97
C LYS A 9 5.67 -39.10 13.58
N ALA A 10 6.88 -39.02 13.01
CA ALA A 10 7.04 -38.82 11.59
C ALA A 10 6.31 -39.97 10.87
N LYS A 11 5.23 -39.67 10.15
CA LYS A 11 4.45 -40.67 9.41
C LYS A 11 5.16 -41.00 8.10
N VAL A 12 6.40 -41.48 8.14
CA VAL A 12 7.04 -42.05 6.94
C VAL A 12 6.32 -43.35 6.63
N LYS A 13 5.48 -43.34 5.60
CA LYS A 13 4.84 -44.58 5.13
C LYS A 13 5.88 -45.44 4.41
N PRO A 14 5.96 -46.77 4.73
CA PRO A 14 6.83 -47.68 4.00
C PRO A 14 6.38 -47.75 2.54
N ASN A 15 7.32 -47.54 1.61
CA ASN A 15 7.06 -47.74 0.19
C ASN A 15 7.24 -49.22 -0.19
N LEU A 16 6.93 -49.61 -1.43
CA LEU A 16 7.00 -50.99 -1.91
C LEU A 16 8.37 -51.63 -1.66
N VAL A 17 9.45 -50.87 -1.82
CA VAL A 17 10.83 -51.34 -1.58
C VAL A 17 11.06 -51.60 -0.08
N ASP A 18 10.55 -50.76 0.81
CA ASP A 18 10.67 -50.93 2.25
C ASP A 18 9.90 -52.18 2.70
N LYS A 19 8.76 -52.48 2.10
CA LYS A 19 7.97 -53.70 2.35
C LYS A 19 8.69 -54.94 1.88
N ALA A 20 9.31 -54.93 0.69
CA ALA A 20 10.11 -56.06 0.19
C ALA A 20 11.33 -56.33 1.08
N PHE A 21 12.07 -55.26 1.45
CA PHE A 21 13.20 -55.40 2.38
C PHE A 21 12.80 -55.85 3.78
N SER A 22 11.59 -55.53 4.26
CA SER A 22 11.12 -56.00 5.57
C SER A 22 10.89 -57.51 5.62
N TYR A 23 10.60 -58.14 4.47
CA TYR A 23 10.41 -59.56 4.36
C TYR A 23 11.74 -60.34 4.34
N PHE A 24 12.73 -59.87 3.51
CA PHE A 24 13.99 -60.61 3.33
C PHE A 24 15.12 -60.18 4.27
N ALA A 25 15.10 -58.98 4.81
CA ALA A 25 16.17 -58.46 5.67
C ALA A 25 15.63 -57.41 6.67
N PRO A 26 14.89 -57.79 7.72
CA PRO A 26 14.17 -56.90 8.61
C PRO A 26 15.08 -55.88 9.33
N VAL A 27 16.31 -56.25 9.65
CA VAL A 27 17.29 -55.32 10.29
C VAL A 27 17.74 -54.24 9.33
N LYS A 28 17.98 -54.57 8.07
CA LYS A 28 18.34 -53.58 7.02
C LYS A 28 17.16 -52.67 6.69
N ALA A 29 15.93 -53.19 6.65
CA ALA A 29 14.71 -52.41 6.48
C ALA A 29 14.51 -51.42 7.63
N ALA A 30 14.68 -51.83 8.86
CA ALA A 30 14.59 -50.95 10.03
C ALA A 30 15.66 -49.83 10.02
N ARG A 31 16.90 -50.17 9.62
CA ARG A 31 17.99 -49.19 9.50
C ARG A 31 17.70 -48.16 8.41
N ARG A 32 17.21 -48.59 7.24
CA ARG A 32 16.80 -47.72 6.12
C ARG A 32 15.63 -46.80 6.53
N MET A 33 14.64 -47.32 7.22
CA MET A 33 13.50 -46.55 7.69
C MET A 33 13.91 -45.50 8.75
N ARG A 34 14.84 -45.85 9.66
CA ARG A 34 15.43 -44.88 10.61
C ARG A 34 16.21 -43.78 9.89
N SER A 35 17.00 -44.14 8.87
CA SER A 35 17.73 -43.12 8.06
C SER A 35 16.78 -42.18 7.32
N ARG A 36 15.69 -42.71 6.72
CA ARG A 36 14.66 -41.88 6.06
C ARG A 36 13.92 -41.01 7.04
N MET A 37 13.56 -41.50 8.22
CA MET A 37 12.97 -40.68 9.28
C MET A 37 13.94 -39.58 9.76
N ALA A 38 15.22 -39.90 9.90
CA ALA A 38 16.25 -38.94 10.25
C ALA A 38 16.39 -37.85 9.16
N MET A 39 16.47 -38.25 7.88
CA MET A 39 16.53 -37.30 6.76
C MET A 39 15.29 -36.38 6.69
N GLU A 40 14.08 -36.92 6.95
CA GLU A 40 12.86 -36.12 6.94
C GLU A 40 12.81 -35.13 8.12
N VAL A 41 13.40 -35.48 9.25
CA VAL A 41 13.50 -34.62 10.45
C VAL A 41 14.60 -33.57 10.31
N PHE A 42 15.74 -33.93 9.68
CA PHE A 42 16.89 -33.02 9.59
C PHE A 42 16.88 -32.11 8.35
N ASN A 43 16.19 -32.48 7.28
CA ASN A 43 16.25 -31.77 6.00
C ASN A 43 15.03 -30.87 5.68
N SER A 44 14.04 -30.75 6.57
CA SER A 44 12.87 -29.92 6.24
C SER A 44 12.83 -28.65 7.05
N TYR A 45 12.89 -27.52 6.38
CA TYR A 45 12.41 -26.26 6.94
C TYR A 45 10.95 -26.45 7.38
N THR A 46 10.64 -26.09 8.62
CA THR A 46 9.27 -26.26 9.17
C THR A 46 8.22 -25.50 8.36
N GLY A 47 8.60 -24.36 7.76
CA GLY A 47 7.75 -23.57 6.87
C GLY A 47 7.44 -24.24 5.52
N ALA A 48 8.28 -25.19 5.06
CA ALA A 48 8.06 -25.92 3.81
C ALA A 48 7.21 -27.20 4.00
N SER A 49 6.74 -27.48 5.20
CA SER A 49 5.96 -28.68 5.50
C SER A 49 4.54 -28.58 4.90
N LYS A 50 4.20 -29.51 4.01
CA LYS A 50 2.86 -29.69 3.45
C LYS A 50 1.92 -30.55 4.32
N SER A 51 2.40 -31.04 5.48
CA SER A 51 1.64 -31.92 6.38
C SER A 51 1.23 -31.25 7.69
N ARG A 52 1.78 -30.10 8.04
CA ARG A 52 1.42 -29.35 9.25
C ARG A 52 0.07 -28.67 9.08
N ARG A 53 -0.76 -28.62 10.13
CA ARG A 53 -2.07 -27.99 10.13
C ARG A 53 -2.01 -26.50 9.71
N SER A 54 -0.96 -25.78 10.10
CA SER A 54 -0.77 -24.35 9.80
C SER A 54 -0.32 -24.06 8.37
N THR A 55 0.29 -25.04 7.66
CA THR A 55 0.88 -24.81 6.34
C THR A 55 0.32 -25.73 5.25
N LYS A 56 -0.54 -26.69 5.60
CA LYS A 56 -1.07 -27.70 4.69
C LYS A 56 -1.83 -27.12 3.49
N GLU A 57 -2.58 -26.05 3.74
CA GLU A 57 -3.43 -25.39 2.73
C GLU A 57 -2.77 -24.13 2.15
N TRP A 58 -1.60 -23.77 2.68
CA TRP A 58 -0.86 -22.59 2.20
C TRP A 58 0.10 -23.00 1.09
N ASN A 59 -0.34 -22.85 -0.16
CA ASN A 59 0.39 -23.23 -1.36
C ASN A 59 0.55 -22.02 -2.31
N PRO A 60 1.39 -21.03 -1.98
CA PRO A 60 1.65 -19.90 -2.87
C PRO A 60 2.32 -20.39 -4.15
N ARG A 61 2.04 -19.67 -5.26
CA ARG A 61 2.69 -19.92 -6.55
C ARG A 61 4.07 -19.27 -6.57
N GLY A 62 5.01 -19.87 -7.25
CA GLY A 62 6.36 -19.33 -7.46
C GLY A 62 6.43 -18.65 -8.83
N ASN A 63 5.93 -17.43 -8.95
CA ASN A 63 6.03 -16.63 -10.17
C ASN A 63 7.22 -15.67 -10.11
N ASP A 64 7.55 -15.03 -11.22
CA ASP A 64 8.46 -13.90 -11.28
C ASP A 64 7.86 -12.63 -10.64
N ALA A 65 8.67 -11.59 -10.49
CA ALA A 65 8.25 -10.38 -9.77
C ALA A 65 7.12 -9.62 -10.48
N ASP A 66 7.19 -9.52 -11.81
CA ASP A 66 6.21 -8.79 -12.61
C ASP A 66 4.89 -9.56 -12.71
N SER A 67 4.93 -10.88 -12.88
CA SER A 67 3.72 -11.73 -12.91
C SER A 67 2.94 -11.76 -11.58
N ASP A 68 3.63 -11.57 -10.45
CA ASP A 68 2.97 -11.44 -9.14
C ASP A 68 2.38 -10.04 -8.92
N LEU A 69 3.01 -8.99 -9.48
CA LEU A 69 2.68 -7.61 -9.16
C LEU A 69 1.74 -6.96 -10.17
N LEU A 70 2.05 -7.03 -11.47
CA LEU A 70 1.41 -6.19 -12.47
C LEU A 70 -0.11 -6.38 -12.58
N PRO A 71 -0.67 -7.59 -12.46
CA PRO A 71 -2.12 -7.79 -12.51
C PRO A 71 -2.87 -7.08 -11.37
N ASP A 72 -2.26 -7.03 -10.18
CA ASP A 72 -2.89 -6.47 -8.98
C ASP A 72 -2.54 -5.00 -8.75
N LEU A 73 -1.51 -4.48 -9.41
CA LEU A 73 -0.95 -3.16 -9.18
C LEU A 73 -1.96 -2.01 -9.31
N PRO A 74 -2.86 -1.96 -10.31
CA PRO A 74 -3.87 -0.91 -10.41
C PRO A 74 -4.77 -0.88 -9.16
N THR A 75 -5.25 -2.05 -8.75
CA THR A 75 -6.11 -2.18 -7.56
C THR A 75 -5.39 -1.79 -6.27
N LEU A 76 -4.11 -2.16 -6.14
CA LEU A 76 -3.29 -1.79 -4.99
C LEU A 76 -3.11 -0.26 -4.90
N ARG A 77 -2.88 0.41 -6.03
CA ARG A 77 -2.77 1.87 -6.11
C ARG A 77 -4.06 2.56 -5.71
N ASP A 78 -5.18 2.14 -6.28
CA ASP A 78 -6.49 2.73 -5.99
C ASP A 78 -6.83 2.63 -4.51
N ARG A 79 -6.60 1.45 -3.91
CA ARG A 79 -6.82 1.22 -2.48
C ARG A 79 -5.84 1.99 -1.60
N SER A 80 -4.58 2.08 -2.00
CA SER A 80 -3.57 2.88 -1.28
C SER A 80 -3.95 4.36 -1.26
N ARG A 81 -4.37 4.92 -2.39
CA ARG A 81 -4.86 6.30 -2.50
C ARG A 81 -6.12 6.54 -1.68
N ASP A 82 -7.06 5.59 -1.69
CA ASP A 82 -8.27 5.67 -0.87
C ASP A 82 -7.92 5.72 0.61
N LEU A 83 -7.00 4.87 1.08
CA LEU A 83 -6.54 4.88 2.46
C LEU A 83 -5.82 6.18 2.83
N VAL A 84 -4.93 6.69 1.98
CA VAL A 84 -4.25 7.98 2.24
C VAL A 84 -5.23 9.14 2.30
N ARG A 85 -6.33 9.08 1.54
CA ARG A 85 -7.37 10.11 1.52
C ARG A 85 -8.31 10.03 2.72
N ASN A 86 -8.70 8.83 3.14
CA ASN A 86 -9.83 8.60 4.04
C ASN A 86 -9.43 7.98 5.39
N ASN A 87 -8.20 7.47 5.56
CA ASN A 87 -7.74 6.88 6.80
C ASN A 87 -6.62 7.74 7.43
N PRO A 88 -6.83 8.33 8.62
CA PRO A 88 -5.86 9.24 9.25
C PRO A 88 -4.53 8.58 9.61
N LEU A 89 -4.52 7.26 9.92
CA LEU A 89 -3.29 6.54 10.22
C LEU A 89 -2.44 6.34 8.96
N ALA A 90 -3.06 5.96 7.84
CA ALA A 90 -2.38 5.83 6.56
C ALA A 90 -1.82 7.18 6.07
N ALA A 91 -2.66 8.23 6.13
CA ALA A 91 -2.26 9.59 5.80
C ALA A 91 -1.09 10.06 6.65
N GLY A 92 -1.18 9.85 7.98
CA GLY A 92 -0.12 10.20 8.94
C GLY A 92 1.19 9.46 8.67
N ALA A 93 1.13 8.16 8.36
CA ALA A 93 2.30 7.34 8.07
C ALA A 93 3.05 7.85 6.81
N ILE A 94 2.33 8.10 5.71
CA ILE A 94 2.92 8.63 4.48
C ILE A 94 3.49 10.03 4.70
N LYS A 95 2.73 10.93 5.36
CA LYS A 95 3.18 12.29 5.65
C LYS A 95 4.44 12.31 6.53
N THR A 96 4.50 11.45 7.54
CA THR A 96 5.67 11.31 8.40
C THR A 96 6.90 10.87 7.60
N LYS A 97 6.76 9.89 6.71
CA LYS A 97 7.86 9.46 5.81
C LYS A 97 8.35 10.62 4.94
N VAL A 98 7.44 11.37 4.32
CA VAL A 98 7.78 12.54 3.49
C VAL A 98 8.53 13.59 4.31
N THR A 99 8.04 13.91 5.50
CA THR A 99 8.67 14.90 6.39
C THR A 99 10.04 14.44 6.88
N SER A 100 10.19 13.15 7.21
CA SER A 100 11.46 12.62 7.73
C SER A 100 12.54 12.49 6.66
N VAL A 101 12.17 12.21 5.40
CA VAL A 101 13.14 11.99 4.32
C VAL A 101 13.45 13.27 3.56
N VAL A 102 12.43 14.02 3.17
CA VAL A 102 12.61 15.25 2.39
C VAL A 102 12.74 16.49 3.29
N GLY A 103 11.89 16.57 4.33
CA GLY A 103 11.91 17.65 5.32
C GLY A 103 11.89 19.04 4.72
N THR A 104 12.91 19.83 5.02
CA THR A 104 13.11 21.18 4.46
C THR A 104 13.77 21.19 3.09
N GLY A 105 14.06 20.02 2.52
CA GLY A 105 14.70 19.83 1.23
C GLY A 105 16.15 19.36 1.32
N LEU A 106 16.57 18.65 0.27
CA LEU A 106 17.93 18.20 0.09
C LEU A 106 18.80 19.37 -0.39
N ARG A 107 20.01 19.48 0.14
CA ARG A 107 20.99 20.49 -0.26
C ARG A 107 22.12 19.82 -1.04
N LEU A 108 22.49 20.43 -2.17
CA LEU A 108 23.66 20.01 -2.91
C LEU A 108 24.91 20.47 -2.15
N GLN A 109 25.85 19.55 -1.91
CA GLN A 109 27.22 19.81 -1.56
C GLN A 109 28.08 19.31 -2.71
N SER A 110 28.65 20.23 -3.46
CA SER A 110 29.55 19.89 -4.57
C SER A 110 30.90 19.47 -4.00
N ARG A 111 31.43 18.35 -4.47
CA ARG A 111 32.78 17.87 -4.14
C ARG A 111 33.38 17.27 -5.39
N ILE A 112 34.35 17.98 -5.99
CA ILE A 112 35.07 17.48 -7.16
C ILE A 112 36.35 16.80 -6.72
N ASP A 113 36.78 15.82 -7.52
CA ASP A 113 38.07 15.15 -7.33
C ASP A 113 39.16 16.06 -7.88
N ARG A 114 39.87 16.75 -6.99
CA ARG A 114 40.90 17.74 -7.31
C ARG A 114 42.11 17.10 -7.95
N ASP A 115 42.47 15.91 -7.48
CA ASP A 115 43.65 15.19 -7.96
C ASP A 115 43.47 14.69 -9.42
N VAL A 116 42.29 14.09 -9.71
CA VAL A 116 41.92 13.62 -11.04
C VAL A 116 41.81 14.75 -12.04
N LEU A 117 41.33 15.92 -11.61
CA LEU A 117 41.12 17.07 -12.49
C LEU A 117 42.36 18.01 -12.53
N ASN A 118 43.41 17.73 -11.78
CA ASN A 118 44.59 18.57 -11.63
C ASN A 118 44.26 20.03 -11.32
N LEU A 119 43.35 20.27 -10.39
CA LEU A 119 42.93 21.59 -9.93
C LEU A 119 43.63 21.98 -8.63
N THR A 120 43.91 23.29 -8.49
CA THR A 120 44.31 23.81 -7.17
C THR A 120 43.11 23.88 -6.22
N ASP A 121 43.37 23.98 -4.92
CA ASP A 121 42.33 24.09 -3.91
C ASP A 121 41.40 25.27 -4.18
N GLU A 122 41.96 26.43 -4.51
CA GLU A 122 41.20 27.65 -4.81
C GLU A 122 40.30 27.47 -6.06
N GLN A 123 40.81 26.82 -7.12
CA GLN A 123 40.05 26.58 -8.35
C GLN A 123 38.86 25.62 -8.08
N ALA A 124 39.09 24.59 -7.27
CA ALA A 124 38.06 23.65 -6.90
C ALA A 124 36.97 24.28 -6.05
N ASP A 125 37.36 25.06 -5.03
CA ASP A 125 36.44 25.76 -4.14
C ASP A 125 35.59 26.81 -4.90
N GLU A 126 36.19 27.54 -5.84
CA GLU A 126 35.45 28.49 -6.70
C GLU A 126 34.42 27.77 -7.57
N TRP A 127 34.81 26.66 -8.20
CA TRP A 127 33.92 25.88 -9.06
C TRP A 127 32.76 25.27 -8.23
N GLU A 128 33.07 24.71 -7.07
CA GLU A 128 32.07 24.12 -6.16
C GLU A 128 31.07 25.17 -5.68
N ALA A 129 31.55 26.33 -5.23
CA ALA A 129 30.71 27.42 -4.80
C ALA A 129 29.80 27.96 -5.92
N LYS A 130 30.35 28.05 -7.16
CA LYS A 130 29.57 28.45 -8.33
C LYS A 130 28.51 27.44 -8.66
N THR A 131 28.83 26.15 -8.67
CA THR A 131 27.90 25.05 -8.95
C THR A 131 26.77 25.00 -7.93
N GLU A 132 27.07 25.14 -6.65
CA GLU A 132 26.04 25.16 -5.59
C GLU A 132 25.12 26.37 -5.70
N ARG A 133 25.66 27.54 -6.07
CA ARG A 133 24.86 28.75 -6.31
C ARG A 133 23.89 28.59 -7.49
N GLU A 134 24.39 28.07 -8.62
CA GLU A 134 23.57 27.82 -9.83
C GLU A 134 22.52 26.75 -9.53
N TRP A 135 22.89 25.67 -8.83
CA TRP A 135 21.94 24.66 -8.40
C TRP A 135 20.84 25.23 -7.52
N ARG A 136 21.17 26.11 -6.57
CA ARG A 136 20.17 26.73 -5.70
C ARG A 136 19.20 27.59 -6.50
N LEU A 137 19.68 28.40 -7.45
CA LEU A 137 18.85 29.21 -8.33
C LEU A 137 17.90 28.34 -9.16
N PHE A 138 18.43 27.23 -9.72
CA PHE A 138 17.62 26.25 -10.45
C PHE A 138 16.57 25.60 -9.56
N TRP A 139 16.98 25.15 -8.36
CA TRP A 139 16.15 24.34 -7.47
C TRP A 139 15.03 25.13 -6.79
N ASP A 140 15.31 26.34 -6.38
CA ASP A 140 14.35 27.20 -5.68
C ASP A 140 13.34 27.86 -6.64
N SER A 141 13.65 27.89 -7.94
CA SER A 141 12.77 28.44 -8.97
C SER A 141 11.60 27.53 -9.29
N LYS A 142 10.39 28.10 -9.35
CA LYS A 142 9.20 27.41 -9.88
C LYS A 142 9.22 27.28 -11.40
N ASP A 143 10.01 28.10 -12.11
CA ASP A 143 10.11 28.06 -13.57
C ASP A 143 10.80 26.81 -14.10
N THR A 144 11.49 26.06 -13.23
CA THR A 144 12.08 24.77 -13.56
C THR A 144 11.08 23.61 -13.49
N ASP A 145 9.91 23.84 -12.91
CA ASP A 145 8.76 22.95 -13.04
C ASP A 145 8.05 23.19 -14.37
N ILE A 146 7.68 22.11 -15.07
CA ILE A 146 6.97 22.23 -16.36
C ILE A 146 5.63 22.96 -16.21
N ALA A 147 4.94 22.75 -15.09
CA ALA A 147 3.67 23.39 -14.76
C ALA A 147 3.84 24.77 -14.07
N ARG A 148 5.07 25.17 -13.69
CA ARG A 148 5.38 26.39 -12.95
C ARG A 148 4.66 26.53 -11.60
N THR A 149 4.40 25.44 -10.93
CA THR A 149 3.65 25.42 -9.67
C THR A 149 4.53 25.18 -8.45
N LEU A 150 5.52 24.29 -8.57
CA LEU A 150 6.32 23.78 -7.47
C LEU A 150 7.79 24.14 -7.62
N ASN A 151 8.43 24.45 -6.50
CA ASN A 151 9.89 24.55 -6.42
C ASN A 151 10.52 23.13 -6.27
N GLY A 152 11.85 23.05 -6.22
CA GLY A 152 12.56 21.76 -6.13
C GLY A 152 12.24 20.97 -4.88
N VAL A 153 12.06 21.63 -3.74
CA VAL A 153 11.72 21.00 -2.46
C VAL A 153 10.33 20.38 -2.52
N ASP A 154 9.33 21.15 -3.00
CA ASP A 154 7.95 20.69 -3.07
C ASP A 154 7.79 19.59 -4.12
N ARG A 155 8.52 19.67 -5.25
CA ARG A 155 8.60 18.57 -6.23
C ARG A 155 9.19 17.29 -5.61
N SER A 156 10.24 17.42 -4.79
CA SER A 156 10.82 16.26 -4.10
C SER A 156 9.85 15.63 -3.13
N LYS A 157 9.09 16.45 -2.38
CA LYS A 157 8.02 15.94 -1.49
C LYS A 157 6.95 15.22 -2.29
N GLN A 158 6.48 15.83 -3.38
CA GLN A 158 5.46 15.23 -4.24
C GLN A 158 5.95 13.93 -4.87
N ALA A 159 7.17 13.91 -5.44
CA ALA A 159 7.72 12.71 -6.06
C ALA A 159 7.90 11.59 -5.03
N TYR A 160 8.43 11.90 -3.85
CA TYR A 160 8.60 10.91 -2.79
C TYR A 160 7.26 10.39 -2.27
N GLN A 161 6.28 11.28 -2.05
CA GLN A 161 4.92 10.89 -1.67
C GLN A 161 4.30 9.95 -2.70
N GLN A 162 4.35 10.31 -3.99
CA GLN A 162 3.80 9.49 -5.07
C GLN A 162 4.49 8.12 -5.15
N ALA A 163 5.82 8.06 -4.98
CA ALA A 163 6.54 6.79 -4.95
C ALA A 163 6.10 5.91 -3.78
N LYS A 164 5.75 6.48 -2.62
CA LYS A 164 5.28 5.73 -1.45
C LYS A 164 3.81 5.32 -1.54
N GLU A 165 2.97 6.20 -2.07
CA GLU A 165 1.53 6.00 -2.21
C GLU A 165 1.19 5.05 -3.36
N ASN A 166 1.86 5.20 -4.52
CA ASN A 166 1.57 4.45 -5.74
C ASN A 166 2.57 3.33 -6.04
N GLY A 167 3.68 3.27 -5.26
CA GLY A 167 4.78 2.34 -5.47
C GLY A 167 5.90 2.91 -6.33
N ASP A 168 5.58 3.72 -7.33
CA ASP A 168 6.54 4.38 -8.21
C ASP A 168 6.06 5.75 -8.71
N VAL A 169 6.99 6.53 -9.24
CA VAL A 169 6.73 7.81 -9.91
C VAL A 169 7.78 8.03 -11.01
N PHE A 170 7.38 8.71 -12.07
CA PHE A 170 8.24 9.03 -13.18
C PHE A 170 8.48 10.54 -13.25
N ILE A 171 9.72 10.94 -13.49
CA ILE A 171 10.12 12.33 -13.63
C ILE A 171 10.74 12.49 -15.01
N LEU A 172 10.05 13.20 -15.88
CA LEU A 172 10.56 13.58 -17.18
C LEU A 172 11.49 14.78 -17.06
N LEU A 173 12.51 14.82 -17.92
CA LEU A 173 13.53 15.84 -18.02
C LEU A 173 13.47 16.58 -19.38
N PRO A 174 12.32 17.18 -19.75
CA PRO A 174 12.21 17.86 -21.03
C PRO A 174 13.05 19.16 -21.04
N ARG A 175 13.55 19.49 -22.23
CA ARG A 175 14.20 20.79 -22.49
C ARG A 175 13.20 21.70 -23.17
N VAL A 176 12.80 22.77 -22.49
CA VAL A 176 11.80 23.74 -22.98
C VAL A 176 12.31 25.14 -22.68
N THR A 177 12.66 25.88 -23.73
CA THR A 177 13.02 27.29 -23.60
C THR A 177 11.80 28.12 -23.29
N ARG A 178 11.91 28.95 -22.26
CA ARG A 178 10.83 29.89 -21.85
C ARG A 178 11.41 31.28 -21.60
N LEU A 179 10.69 32.28 -22.05
CA LEU A 179 11.05 33.69 -21.84
C LEU A 179 11.19 34.00 -20.33
N GLY A 180 12.28 34.61 -19.94
CA GLY A 180 12.58 34.98 -18.56
C GLY A 180 13.11 33.84 -17.69
N CYS A 181 13.32 32.66 -18.25
CA CYS A 181 13.90 31.52 -17.52
C CYS A 181 15.25 31.14 -18.13
N PRO A 182 16.37 31.24 -17.38
CA PRO A 182 17.70 30.97 -17.89
C PRO A 182 17.97 29.47 -18.11
N TYR A 183 17.13 28.59 -17.55
CA TYR A 183 17.30 27.14 -17.62
C TYR A 183 16.30 26.51 -18.59
N ASP A 184 16.77 25.79 -19.60
CA ASP A 184 15.91 25.04 -20.53
C ASP A 184 15.46 23.72 -19.95
N LEU A 185 16.26 23.11 -19.06
CA LEU A 185 15.88 21.89 -18.38
C LEU A 185 14.66 22.14 -17.48
N LYS A 186 13.62 21.33 -17.68
CA LYS A 186 12.41 21.32 -16.84
C LYS A 186 12.25 19.95 -16.21
N LEU A 187 11.49 19.92 -15.14
CA LEU A 187 11.11 18.69 -14.44
C LEU A 187 9.59 18.53 -14.55
N GLN A 188 9.14 17.34 -14.94
CA GLN A 188 7.73 16.99 -15.00
C GLN A 188 7.47 15.70 -14.27
N ILE A 189 6.69 15.73 -13.19
CA ILE A 189 6.26 14.54 -12.47
C ILE A 189 5.08 13.93 -13.21
N ILE A 190 5.15 12.63 -13.46
CA ILE A 190 4.12 11.83 -14.13
C ILE A 190 3.63 10.78 -13.17
N GLU A 191 2.30 10.70 -13.01
CA GLU A 191 1.67 9.66 -12.22
C GLU A 191 1.92 8.27 -12.79
N ALA A 192 2.08 7.31 -11.89
CA ALA A 192 2.36 5.92 -12.20
C ALA A 192 1.36 5.27 -13.16
N ASP A 193 0.08 5.65 -13.09
CA ASP A 193 -1.00 5.10 -13.92
C ASP A 193 -0.94 5.54 -15.38
N ARG A 194 -0.23 6.62 -15.67
CA ARG A 194 -0.02 7.08 -17.05
C ARG A 194 1.03 6.27 -17.79
N VAL A 195 1.84 5.48 -17.07
CA VAL A 195 2.85 4.60 -17.69
C VAL A 195 2.25 3.21 -17.80
N THR A 196 1.82 2.87 -19.02
CA THR A 196 1.16 1.61 -19.37
C THR A 196 1.61 1.14 -20.74
N ASN A 197 1.43 -0.14 -21.03
CA ASN A 197 1.78 -0.67 -22.35
C ASN A 197 0.98 0.04 -23.43
N ASN A 198 1.65 0.43 -24.50
CA ASN A 198 1.00 1.06 -25.65
C ASN A 198 -0.06 0.13 -26.26
N ASN A 199 -1.15 0.71 -26.70
CA ASN A 199 -2.30 0.00 -27.29
C ASN A 199 -2.85 -1.12 -26.40
N SER A 200 -2.69 -1.00 -25.07
CA SER A 200 -3.10 -2.03 -24.10
C SER A 200 -2.51 -3.43 -24.41
N ALA A 201 -1.32 -3.47 -24.96
CA ALA A 201 -0.62 -4.72 -25.24
C ALA A 201 -0.38 -5.51 -23.93
N ALA A 202 -0.43 -6.84 -24.04
CA ALA A 202 -0.11 -7.71 -22.91
C ALA A 202 1.37 -7.56 -22.49
N ASP A 203 1.65 -7.83 -21.22
CA ASP A 203 3.01 -7.87 -20.71
C ASP A 203 3.80 -9.03 -21.33
N THR A 204 5.05 -8.76 -21.65
CA THR A 204 6.03 -9.71 -22.21
C THR A 204 7.38 -9.51 -21.50
N ASP A 205 8.34 -10.39 -21.77
CA ASP A 205 9.69 -10.28 -21.20
C ASP A 205 10.38 -8.94 -21.52
N THR A 206 10.07 -8.38 -22.70
CA THR A 206 10.68 -7.13 -23.19
C THR A 206 9.82 -5.89 -23.02
N LEU A 207 8.52 -6.04 -22.77
CA LEU A 207 7.57 -4.95 -22.55
C LEU A 207 6.67 -5.31 -21.37
N SER A 208 6.86 -4.68 -20.23
CA SER A 208 6.04 -4.91 -19.05
C SER A 208 5.78 -3.63 -18.28
N GLY A 209 4.52 -3.44 -17.86
CA GLY A 209 4.11 -2.28 -17.09
C GLY A 209 4.41 -0.93 -17.76
N GLY A 210 4.38 -0.84 -19.09
CA GLY A 210 4.67 0.39 -19.85
C GLY A 210 6.15 0.67 -20.08
N ILE A 211 7.04 -0.29 -19.76
CA ILE A 211 8.48 -0.15 -19.87
C ILE A 211 9.00 -1.18 -20.85
N GLN A 212 9.57 -0.71 -21.95
CA GLN A 212 10.34 -1.55 -22.88
C GLN A 212 11.77 -1.72 -22.36
N LYS A 213 12.24 -2.96 -22.31
CA LYS A 213 13.52 -3.36 -21.78
C LYS A 213 14.37 -4.02 -22.84
N ASP A 214 15.68 -3.90 -22.71
CA ASP A 214 16.66 -4.65 -23.50
C ASP A 214 16.78 -6.11 -23.01
N GLN A 215 17.65 -6.88 -23.67
CA GLN A 215 17.92 -8.28 -23.31
C GLN A 215 18.50 -8.47 -21.89
N TYR A 216 19.00 -7.44 -21.25
CA TYR A 216 19.56 -7.45 -19.89
C TYR A 216 18.59 -6.91 -18.85
N GLY A 217 17.40 -6.46 -19.28
CA GLY A 217 16.38 -5.88 -18.41
C GLY A 217 16.55 -4.38 -18.16
N ALA A 218 17.49 -3.69 -18.87
CA ALA A 218 17.64 -2.25 -18.77
C ALA A 218 16.51 -1.53 -19.53
N PRO A 219 15.95 -0.43 -19.00
CA PRO A 219 14.89 0.30 -19.66
C PRO A 219 15.42 1.03 -20.91
N GLU A 220 14.82 0.76 -22.06
CA GLU A 220 15.07 1.45 -23.32
C GLU A 220 14.07 2.58 -23.57
N LYS A 221 12.78 2.31 -23.29
CA LYS A 221 11.69 3.22 -23.61
C LYS A 221 10.54 3.10 -22.64
N TYR A 222 9.91 4.23 -22.35
CA TYR A 222 8.72 4.34 -21.52
C TYR A 222 7.55 4.79 -22.38
N PHE A 223 6.41 4.10 -22.25
CA PHE A 223 5.16 4.47 -22.90
C PHE A 223 4.26 5.22 -21.93
N ILE A 224 3.99 6.49 -22.21
CA ILE A 224 3.29 7.40 -21.33
C ILE A 224 2.02 7.87 -22.00
N LEU A 225 0.87 7.63 -21.36
CA LEU A 225 -0.41 8.20 -21.78
C LEU A 225 -0.39 9.73 -21.66
N GLN A 226 -0.92 10.42 -22.67
CA GLN A 226 -1.01 11.87 -22.64
C GLN A 226 -1.88 12.37 -21.49
N ASN A 227 -3.00 11.68 -21.20
CA ASN A 227 -3.88 11.97 -20.07
C ASN A 227 -3.93 10.77 -19.12
N HIS A 228 -4.35 11.03 -17.88
CA HIS A 228 -4.60 9.98 -16.91
C HIS A 228 -5.74 9.06 -17.42
N PRO A 229 -5.65 7.71 -17.27
CA PRO A 229 -6.69 6.80 -17.76
C PRO A 229 -8.07 7.06 -17.12
N GLY A 230 -8.12 7.52 -15.89
CA GLY A 230 -9.35 7.93 -15.18
C GLY A 230 -9.76 9.40 -15.42
N SER A 231 -9.22 10.09 -16.43
CA SER A 231 -9.63 11.46 -16.75
C SER A 231 -11.06 11.51 -17.30
N ILE A 232 -11.75 12.65 -17.10
CA ILE A 232 -13.08 12.91 -17.67
C ILE A 232 -13.06 12.80 -19.21
N THR A 233 -11.95 13.20 -19.84
CA THR A 233 -11.70 13.05 -21.27
C THR A 233 -10.48 12.18 -21.50
N PRO A 234 -10.64 10.84 -21.46
CA PRO A 234 -9.51 9.94 -21.65
C PRO A 234 -8.96 10.07 -23.08
N ASN A 235 -7.66 10.24 -23.18
CA ASN A 235 -6.95 10.24 -24.46
C ASN A 235 -6.01 9.02 -24.48
N MET A 236 -6.35 8.00 -25.23
CA MET A 236 -5.60 6.75 -25.36
C MET A 236 -4.47 6.89 -26.39
N LYS A 237 -3.71 7.99 -26.32
CA LYS A 237 -2.47 8.18 -27.08
C LYS A 237 -1.28 8.04 -26.15
N TRP A 238 -0.31 7.25 -26.59
CA TRP A 238 0.95 7.03 -25.88
C TRP A 238 2.07 7.78 -26.55
N ASP A 239 2.85 8.47 -25.76
CA ASP A 239 4.13 9.03 -26.16
C ASP A 239 5.22 8.05 -25.70
N GLY A 240 6.00 7.55 -26.66
CA GLY A 240 7.10 6.65 -26.37
C GLY A 240 8.39 7.44 -26.16
N ILE A 241 8.85 7.57 -24.93
CA ILE A 241 10.03 8.36 -24.55
C ILE A 241 11.21 7.41 -24.29
N LYS A 242 12.33 7.62 -24.99
CA LYS A 242 13.57 6.86 -24.74
C LYS A 242 14.11 7.15 -23.36
N ALA A 243 14.58 6.12 -22.67
CA ALA A 243 15.16 6.26 -21.33
C ALA A 243 16.38 7.20 -21.34
N PHE A 244 17.17 7.13 -22.42
CA PHE A 244 18.37 7.93 -22.62
C PHE A 244 18.34 8.65 -23.98
N GLY A 245 18.96 9.81 -24.03
CA GLY A 245 19.14 10.55 -25.29
C GLY A 245 20.13 9.84 -26.21
N GLU A 246 19.77 9.66 -27.48
CA GLU A 246 20.58 8.93 -28.46
C GLU A 246 21.96 9.56 -28.68
N ASN A 247 22.03 10.89 -28.73
CA ASN A 247 23.25 11.62 -29.00
C ASN A 247 24.03 12.04 -27.76
N THR A 248 23.35 12.12 -26.63
CA THR A 248 23.92 12.68 -25.39
C THR A 248 24.19 11.63 -24.32
N GLY A 249 23.53 10.45 -24.39
CA GLY A 249 23.57 9.44 -23.35
C GLY A 249 22.92 9.89 -22.02
N LEU A 250 22.40 11.12 -21.95
CA LEU A 250 21.78 11.65 -20.73
C LEU A 250 20.39 11.05 -20.52
N ARG A 251 20.00 10.89 -19.27
CA ARG A 251 18.65 10.41 -18.92
C ARG A 251 17.58 11.40 -19.35
N ASN A 252 16.52 10.90 -19.98
CA ASN A 252 15.30 11.65 -20.28
C ASN A 252 14.20 11.42 -19.23
N ILE A 253 14.29 10.28 -18.52
CA ILE A 253 13.32 9.88 -17.49
C ILE A 253 14.07 9.35 -16.28
N ILE A 254 13.64 9.77 -15.10
CA ILE A 254 13.99 9.15 -13.82
C ILE A 254 12.77 8.35 -13.36
N HIS A 255 12.93 7.04 -13.20
CA HIS A 255 11.94 6.16 -12.59
C HIS A 255 12.35 5.94 -11.13
N LEU A 256 11.56 6.52 -10.22
CA LEU A 256 11.82 6.43 -8.79
C LEU A 256 10.89 5.37 -8.18
N PHE A 257 11.46 4.24 -7.78
CA PHE A 257 10.77 3.15 -7.09
C PHE A 257 11.76 2.34 -6.24
N ASN A 258 11.24 1.47 -5.39
CA ASN A 258 12.06 0.57 -4.58
C ASN A 258 11.85 -0.87 -5.06
N PRO A 259 12.78 -1.43 -5.86
CA PRO A 259 12.69 -2.82 -6.31
C PRO A 259 12.96 -3.75 -5.11
N THR A 260 12.03 -4.64 -4.82
CA THR A 260 12.17 -5.65 -3.75
C THR A 260 12.62 -7.00 -4.28
N ARG A 261 12.47 -7.24 -5.58
CA ARG A 261 12.88 -8.48 -6.27
C ARG A 261 13.64 -8.16 -7.56
N PRO A 262 14.65 -8.96 -7.93
CA PRO A 262 15.29 -8.83 -9.24
C PRO A 262 14.26 -8.98 -10.37
N GLY A 263 14.42 -8.21 -11.44
CA GLY A 263 13.53 -8.23 -12.61
C GLY A 263 12.20 -7.47 -12.43
N GLN A 264 11.96 -6.87 -11.27
CA GLN A 264 10.76 -6.07 -11.01
C GLN A 264 10.77 -4.78 -11.83
N SER A 265 9.73 -4.57 -12.63
CA SER A 265 9.60 -3.40 -13.52
C SER A 265 8.93 -2.21 -12.85
N ARG A 266 8.02 -2.44 -11.92
CA ARG A 266 7.21 -1.41 -11.28
C ARG A 266 7.31 -1.49 -9.76
N GLY A 267 7.04 -0.38 -9.08
CA GLY A 267 7.06 -0.32 -7.62
C GLY A 267 5.77 -0.83 -6.98
N VAL A 268 5.89 -1.29 -5.73
CA VAL A 268 4.76 -1.69 -4.88
C VAL A 268 4.44 -0.55 -3.93
N PRO A 269 3.15 -0.14 -3.78
CA PRO A 269 2.75 0.84 -2.78
C PRO A 269 3.19 0.42 -1.37
N ASP A 270 3.73 1.34 -0.58
CA ASP A 270 4.19 1.05 0.78
C ASP A 270 3.08 0.53 1.70
N LEU A 271 1.82 0.89 1.40
CA LEU A 271 0.65 0.43 2.14
C LEU A 271 0.13 -0.94 1.71
N ALA A 272 0.65 -1.54 0.62
CA ALA A 272 0.09 -2.77 0.03
C ALA A 272 -0.14 -3.89 1.06
N ALA A 273 0.81 -4.14 1.95
CA ALA A 273 0.72 -5.20 2.96
C ALA A 273 -0.27 -4.88 4.11
N VAL A 274 -0.65 -3.61 4.27
CA VAL A 274 -1.48 -3.15 5.40
C VAL A 274 -2.85 -2.62 4.95
N ILE A 275 -3.19 -2.73 3.66
CA ILE A 275 -4.49 -2.29 3.11
C ILE A 275 -5.64 -2.93 3.87
N GLU A 276 -5.64 -4.25 3.99
CA GLU A 276 -6.72 -5.00 4.64
C GLU A 276 -6.80 -4.71 6.15
N PRO A 277 -5.72 -4.82 6.94
CA PRO A 277 -5.73 -4.46 8.35
C PRO A 277 -6.19 -3.03 8.63
N LEU A 278 -5.75 -2.04 7.85
CA LEU A 278 -6.19 -0.65 8.03
C LEU A 278 -7.66 -0.45 7.70
N LYS A 279 -8.18 -1.14 6.69
CA LYS A 279 -9.61 -1.09 6.35
C LYS A 279 -10.46 -1.73 7.45
N GLN A 280 -10.01 -2.86 8.01
CA GLN A 280 -10.69 -3.53 9.13
C GLN A 280 -10.66 -2.66 10.38
N LEU A 281 -9.53 -2.02 10.69
CA LEU A 281 -9.41 -1.10 11.84
C LEU A 281 -10.34 0.10 11.70
N GLY A 282 -10.48 0.68 10.49
CA GLY A 282 -11.45 1.75 10.24
C GLY A 282 -12.87 1.31 10.54
N ARG A 283 -13.30 0.15 10.02
CA ARG A 283 -14.63 -0.41 10.28
C ARG A 283 -14.87 -0.73 11.75
N TYR A 284 -13.85 -1.25 12.44
CA TYR A 284 -13.94 -1.50 13.87
C TYR A 284 -14.14 -0.19 14.65
N SER A 285 -13.38 0.86 14.32
CA SER A 285 -13.51 2.17 14.97
C SER A 285 -14.89 2.79 14.73
N GLU A 286 -15.44 2.69 13.53
CA GLU A 286 -16.82 3.12 13.22
C GLU A 286 -17.83 2.36 14.07
N ALA A 287 -17.74 1.02 14.11
CA ALA A 287 -18.64 0.19 14.90
C ALA A 287 -18.57 0.47 16.42
N GLU A 288 -17.37 0.77 16.96
CA GLU A 288 -17.22 1.16 18.37
C GLU A 288 -17.86 2.52 18.66
N VAL A 289 -17.72 3.48 17.75
CA VAL A 289 -18.39 4.79 17.88
C VAL A 289 -19.90 4.61 17.83
N ASP A 290 -20.42 3.83 16.89
CA ASP A 290 -21.85 3.54 16.77
C ASP A 290 -22.37 2.84 18.04
N ALA A 291 -21.62 1.85 18.55
CA ALA A 291 -21.98 1.17 19.81
C ALA A 291 -21.97 2.12 21.01
N ALA A 292 -21.00 3.05 21.06
CA ALA A 292 -20.96 4.07 22.10
C ALA A 292 -22.14 5.05 22.01
N VAL A 293 -22.52 5.45 20.81
CA VAL A 293 -23.74 6.29 20.58
C VAL A 293 -24.97 5.56 20.98
N ILE A 294 -25.17 4.30 20.54
CA ILE A 294 -26.34 3.48 20.94
C ILE A 294 -26.38 3.28 22.45
N SER A 295 -25.25 3.02 23.12
CA SER A 295 -25.21 2.84 24.57
C SER A 295 -25.43 4.13 25.33
N ALA A 296 -25.26 5.30 24.70
CA ALA A 296 -25.62 6.60 25.30
C ALA A 296 -27.14 6.86 25.27
N PHE A 297 -27.87 6.19 24.38
CA PHE A 297 -29.35 6.20 24.39
C PHE A 297 -29.82 5.12 25.34
N PHE A 298 -30.21 5.53 26.57
CA PHE A 298 -30.78 4.62 27.55
C PHE A 298 -32.15 4.14 27.02
N THR A 299 -32.22 2.89 26.53
CA THR A 299 -33.48 2.33 26.03
C THR A 299 -34.15 1.54 27.16
N VAL A 300 -35.26 2.04 27.62
CA VAL A 300 -36.09 1.41 28.64
C VAL A 300 -37.30 0.80 27.95
N PHE A 301 -37.51 -0.50 28.10
CA PHE A 301 -38.75 -1.17 27.69
C PHE A 301 -39.69 -1.27 28.88
N ILE A 302 -40.93 -0.80 28.69
CA ILE A 302 -41.97 -0.85 29.70
C ILE A 302 -42.92 -1.99 29.35
N GLU A 303 -43.01 -2.99 30.21
CA GLU A 303 -43.94 -4.11 30.09
C GLU A 303 -45.17 -3.89 31.01
N THR A 304 -46.35 -3.96 30.41
CA THR A 304 -47.64 -3.77 31.14
C THR A 304 -48.41 -5.08 31.18
N GLU A 305 -48.72 -5.60 32.37
CA GLU A 305 -49.40 -6.90 32.58
C GLU A 305 -50.84 -6.95 32.01
N ASN A 306 -51.50 -5.82 31.79
CA ASN A 306 -52.94 -5.75 31.44
C ASN A 306 -53.23 -5.21 30.03
N GLY A 307 -52.28 -5.02 29.16
CA GLY A 307 -52.50 -4.62 27.77
C GLY A 307 -53.17 -3.24 27.54
N GLN A 308 -53.49 -2.52 28.59
CA GLN A 308 -53.95 -1.13 28.54
C GLN A 308 -52.82 -0.23 29.06
N GLY A 309 -51.85 0.04 28.22
CA GLY A 309 -50.84 1.05 28.52
C GLY A 309 -51.50 2.41 28.69
N THR A 310 -51.33 2.99 29.87
CA THR A 310 -51.84 4.33 30.21
C THR A 310 -50.94 5.42 29.66
N PHE A 311 -50.02 5.08 28.79
CA PHE A 311 -49.16 6.07 28.14
C PHE A 311 -49.91 6.75 27.00
N ASP A 312 -50.37 7.96 27.26
CA ASP A 312 -50.85 8.86 26.21
C ASP A 312 -49.64 9.61 25.60
N PHE A 313 -49.10 9.05 24.55
CA PHE A 313 -48.02 9.66 23.77
C PHE A 313 -48.47 10.91 22.97
N SER A 314 -49.73 11.30 23.07
CA SER A 314 -50.29 12.46 22.35
C SER A 314 -49.73 13.81 22.82
N ASN A 315 -49.08 13.83 23.99
CA ASN A 315 -48.54 15.07 24.59
C ASN A 315 -47.01 15.22 24.49
N ILE A 316 -46.31 14.29 23.84
CA ILE A 316 -44.86 14.38 23.64
C ILE A 316 -44.58 14.96 22.27
N GLY A 317 -44.49 16.31 22.19
CA GLY A 317 -43.90 17.07 21.09
C GLY A 317 -44.87 17.39 19.95
N ASP A 318 -45.34 18.49 19.91
CA ASP A 318 -45.42 19.53 18.89
C ASP A 318 -46.43 20.60 19.33
N GLU A 319 -45.98 21.83 19.40
CA GLU A 319 -46.85 22.99 19.71
C GLU A 319 -47.89 23.31 18.61
N THR A 320 -47.99 22.46 17.57
CA THR A 320 -48.81 22.72 16.38
C THR A 320 -50.13 21.90 16.32
N GLY A 321 -50.44 21.10 17.34
CA GLY A 321 -51.80 20.51 17.45
C GLY A 321 -52.22 19.51 16.35
N ALA A 322 -51.32 18.98 15.55
CA ALA A 322 -51.59 17.97 14.55
C ALA A 322 -51.58 16.58 15.21
N LYS A 323 -52.70 15.86 15.21
CA LYS A 323 -52.79 14.45 15.63
C LYS A 323 -51.94 13.61 14.66
N SER A 324 -50.70 13.30 15.06
CA SER A 324 -49.89 12.32 14.35
C SER A 324 -50.37 10.94 14.72
N THR A 325 -50.78 10.14 13.73
CA THR A 325 -51.09 8.71 13.88
C THR A 325 -49.83 7.86 13.87
N ASP A 326 -48.66 8.47 13.77
CA ASP A 326 -47.37 7.80 13.76
C ASP A 326 -46.83 7.71 15.19
N LYS A 327 -46.62 6.48 15.67
CA LYS A 327 -46.14 6.17 17.03
C LYS A 327 -44.61 6.33 17.19
N ASP A 328 -43.97 7.21 16.44
CA ASP A 328 -42.54 7.44 16.54
C ASP A 328 -42.22 8.32 17.76
N VAL A 329 -41.73 7.67 18.81
CA VAL A 329 -41.18 8.36 19.98
C VAL A 329 -39.74 8.77 19.66
N LYS A 330 -39.48 10.07 19.57
CA LYS A 330 -38.10 10.60 19.44
C LYS A 330 -37.40 10.42 20.80
N LEU A 331 -36.59 9.36 20.90
CA LEU A 331 -35.73 9.12 22.04
C LEU A 331 -34.53 10.08 22.04
N GLY A 332 -34.31 10.76 23.18
CA GLY A 332 -33.16 11.64 23.39
C GLY A 332 -32.32 11.22 24.60
N PRO A 333 -31.03 11.61 24.66
CA PRO A 333 -30.19 11.33 25.82
C PRO A 333 -30.76 11.92 27.10
N GLY A 334 -30.93 11.09 28.15
CA GLY A 334 -31.41 11.56 29.46
C GLY A 334 -32.92 11.75 29.58
N MET A 335 -33.73 11.22 28.66
CA MET A 335 -35.20 11.27 28.74
C MET A 335 -35.67 10.41 29.91
N MET A 336 -36.44 11.03 30.81
CA MET A 336 -37.14 10.33 31.89
C MET A 336 -38.59 10.03 31.47
N VAL A 337 -39.04 8.82 31.73
CA VAL A 337 -40.41 8.38 31.46
C VAL A 337 -41.02 7.93 32.77
N ASP A 338 -42.14 8.51 33.16
CA ASP A 338 -42.88 8.10 34.37
C ASP A 338 -43.65 6.80 34.09
N LEU A 339 -43.58 5.87 35.05
CA LEU A 339 -44.21 4.56 34.97
C LEU A 339 -45.56 4.55 35.67
N ALA A 340 -46.58 3.92 35.07
CA ALA A 340 -47.85 3.68 35.71
C ALA A 340 -47.78 2.49 36.66
N ALA A 341 -48.78 2.39 37.58
CA ALA A 341 -48.85 1.28 38.54
C ALA A 341 -49.01 -0.07 37.78
N GLY A 342 -48.05 -1.00 37.95
CA GLY A 342 -48.02 -2.31 37.29
C GLY A 342 -47.04 -2.43 36.14
N GLU A 343 -46.39 -1.35 35.73
CA GLU A 343 -45.36 -1.38 34.70
C GLU A 343 -43.99 -1.77 35.27
N LYS A 344 -43.27 -2.59 34.54
CA LYS A 344 -41.91 -3.03 34.88
C LYS A 344 -40.94 -2.52 33.85
N VAL A 345 -39.77 -2.09 34.32
CA VAL A 345 -38.66 -1.65 33.48
C VAL A 345 -37.79 -2.84 33.14
N HIS A 346 -37.61 -3.10 31.88
CA HIS A 346 -36.56 -3.99 31.38
C HIS A 346 -35.40 -3.17 30.81
N ASP A 347 -34.26 -3.25 31.48
CA ASP A 347 -33.01 -2.63 31.03
C ASP A 347 -32.42 -3.46 29.87
N SER A 348 -32.42 -2.90 28.69
CA SER A 348 -31.68 -3.47 27.57
C SER A 348 -30.26 -2.94 27.61
N ASN A 349 -29.34 -3.68 28.23
CA ASN A 349 -27.94 -3.39 28.19
C ASN A 349 -27.33 -4.03 26.90
N PRO A 350 -27.10 -3.29 25.82
CA PRO A 350 -26.40 -3.81 24.66
C PRO A 350 -24.94 -4.08 25.09
N GLY A 351 -24.69 -5.31 25.50
CA GLY A 351 -23.34 -5.73 25.89
C GLY A 351 -22.35 -5.37 24.77
N ARG A 352 -21.26 -4.68 25.13
CA ARG A 352 -20.15 -4.47 24.21
C ARG A 352 -19.72 -5.85 23.68
N PRO A 353 -19.40 -5.99 22.38
CA PRO A 353 -18.80 -7.21 21.91
C PRO A 353 -17.52 -7.45 22.74
N ASN A 354 -17.53 -8.56 23.48
CA ASN A 354 -16.40 -8.94 24.33
C ASN A 354 -15.15 -9.08 23.47
N THR A 355 -14.13 -8.32 23.81
CA THR A 355 -12.76 -8.46 23.32
C THR A 355 -12.18 -9.85 23.60
#